data_9ca4186d03d165db37ac3678e92fc15a
#
_entry.id   9ca4186d03d165db37ac3678e92fc15a
#
_cell.length_a   1.000
_cell.length_b   1.000
_cell.length_c   1.000
_cell.angle_alpha   90.00
_cell.angle_beta   90.00
_cell.angle_gamma   90.00
#
_symmetry.space_group_name_H-M   'P 1'
#
loop_
_entity.id
_entity.type
_entity.pdbx_description
1 polymer ?
#
loop_
_entity_poly.entity_id
_entity_poly.type
_entity_poly.pdbx_seq_one_letter_code
_entity_poly.pdbx_strand_id
1 'polypeptide(L)'
;MQAPPLAALAGGAWTSHRPAILAAPASLRRSRRGALRLPAWRAAGGGRAPRVPAKGAVLASDMGAEEVVGPSPLLDARSEEELVLRIRNEVEKGKLPADVAHNFENLFYNYKNAVLRNGDPNAHQIILSNMMDLFDRVLLDVENQFTFQPYHKAIREPFDYYTFGQNYIRPLVDFRNSYVGNISVFSDMEKKLQQGHNVVLMSNHQTEADPAVIALSLERSNPWISENIVYVAGDRVLTDPLCKPFSMGRNLLCVYSKKHMNDFPELIEMKRRANTRSLKEMALLLRGGSHIIWIAPSGGRDRPDPLTGEWHPAPFDASAVDNMRRLLEHSGVPGHIYPLSLLCYEIMPPPQQIEKEIGEQRVISFHGVGLSVAEEITYGDVTAQTQNADEARAKFSETMYNSVVDQYNVLKSAIFRDRGAASSNPAISLSQPWR
;
A
#
# COMPACT_ATOMS: atom_id res chain seq x y z
N MET A 1 41.60 -29.68 26.43
CA MET A 1 42.67 -28.71 26.17
C MET A 1 42.04 -27.39 25.85
N GLN A 2 42.43 -26.39 26.58
CA GLN A 2 41.94 -25.06 26.80
C GLN A 2 41.80 -24.21 25.53
N ALA A 3 40.71 -23.40 25.55
CA ALA A 3 40.56 -22.17 24.73
C ALA A 3 41.43 -21.04 25.29
N PRO A 4 41.89 -20.12 24.49
CA PRO A 4 42.32 -18.79 24.97
C PRO A 4 41.38 -17.67 24.51
N PRO A 5 41.52 -16.45 25.10
CA PRO A 5 40.41 -15.57 25.39
C PRO A 5 40.27 -14.35 24.45
N LEU A 6 39.13 -13.72 24.63
CA LEU A 6 38.71 -12.37 24.15
C LEU A 6 39.79 -11.30 24.35
N ALA A 7 39.97 -10.46 23.33
CA ALA A 7 40.51 -9.11 23.50
C ALA A 7 39.52 -8.09 22.94
N ALA A 8 39.10 -7.16 23.81
CA ALA A 8 38.28 -6.01 23.56
C ALA A 8 39.05 -4.89 22.89
N LEU A 9 38.42 -4.16 21.97
CA LEU A 9 38.77 -2.79 21.60
C LEU A 9 37.45 -2.03 21.34
N ALA A 10 37.08 -1.22 22.32
CA ALA A 10 37.00 0.24 22.32
C ALA A 10 36.30 0.85 21.09
N GLY A 11 35.03 1.32 21.18
CA GLY A 11 34.66 2.60 21.74
C GLY A 11 34.79 3.70 20.67
N GLY A 12 33.77 3.87 19.80
CA GLY A 12 33.59 5.07 19.00
C GLY A 12 32.18 5.58 19.19
N ALA A 13 32.05 6.67 19.94
CA ALA A 13 30.80 7.37 20.19
C ALA A 13 30.31 8.04 18.92
N TRP A 14 29.14 7.62 18.43
CA TRP A 14 28.41 8.33 17.38
C TRP A 14 27.45 9.32 18.05
N THR A 15 27.72 10.60 17.85
CA THR A 15 26.85 11.70 18.26
C THR A 15 25.63 11.76 17.34
N SER A 16 24.48 11.51 17.91
CA SER A 16 23.18 11.66 17.24
C SER A 16 22.90 13.14 16.95
N HIS A 17 22.86 13.52 15.68
CA HIS A 17 22.26 14.80 15.27
C HIS A 17 20.74 14.62 15.21
N ARG A 18 20.05 15.30 16.16
CA ARG A 18 18.60 15.47 16.14
C ARG A 18 18.22 16.51 15.09
N PRO A 19 17.21 16.29 14.24
CA PRO A 19 16.61 17.38 13.49
C PRO A 19 15.79 18.27 14.41
N ALA A 20 15.98 19.56 14.30
CA ALA A 20 15.31 20.58 15.09
C ALA A 20 13.82 20.63 14.76
N ILE A 21 12.98 20.46 15.78
CA ILE A 21 11.53 20.71 15.71
C ILE A 21 11.35 22.24 15.83
N LEU A 22 10.93 22.88 14.75
CA LEU A 22 10.49 24.28 14.78
C LEU A 22 9.14 24.37 15.51
N ALA A 23 9.18 24.99 16.69
CA ALA A 23 8.02 25.34 17.49
C ALA A 23 7.31 26.54 16.84
N ALA A 24 5.99 26.41 16.65
CA ALA A 24 5.12 27.53 16.28
C ALA A 24 4.91 28.46 17.49
N PRO A 25 4.85 29.79 17.29
CA PRO A 25 4.63 30.72 18.38
C PRO A 25 3.17 30.75 18.84
N ALA A 26 3.00 30.71 20.16
CA ALA A 26 1.74 31.03 20.82
C ALA A 26 1.60 32.55 20.96
N SER A 27 0.47 33.08 20.59
CA SER A 27 -0.30 34.09 21.31
C SER A 27 -1.32 34.76 20.38
N LEU A 28 -2.60 34.79 20.76
CA LEU A 28 -3.33 36.00 21.10
C LEU A 28 -4.81 35.73 21.45
N ARG A 29 -5.08 35.94 22.73
CA ARG A 29 -6.25 36.61 23.34
C ARG A 29 -7.69 36.30 22.88
N ARG A 30 -8.43 35.88 23.90
CA ARG A 30 -9.88 35.88 24.09
C ARG A 30 -10.56 37.18 23.66
N SER A 31 -11.70 37.08 23.00
CA SER A 31 -12.81 37.99 23.24
C SER A 31 -14.19 37.34 23.01
N ARG A 32 -15.11 37.74 23.80
CA ARG A 32 -16.40 37.40 24.23
C ARG A 32 -17.51 37.18 23.14
N ARG A 33 -18.35 36.16 23.46
CA ARG A 33 -19.82 36.11 23.41
C ARG A 33 -20.59 36.83 22.28
N GLY A 34 -21.36 36.03 21.56
CA GLY A 34 -22.51 36.45 20.81
C GLY A 34 -23.33 35.25 20.34
N ALA A 35 -24.40 34.96 21.09
CA ALA A 35 -25.42 33.97 20.70
C ALA A 35 -26.29 34.53 19.59
N LEU A 36 -26.43 33.83 18.47
CA LEU A 36 -27.48 34.13 17.49
C LEU A 36 -28.27 32.87 17.16
N ARG A 37 -29.56 33.01 17.31
CA ARG A 37 -30.64 32.04 17.12
C ARG A 37 -30.79 31.67 15.65
N LEU A 38 -31.06 30.39 15.39
CA LEU A 38 -31.52 29.85 14.11
C LEU A 38 -33.03 30.24 13.90
N PRO A 39 -33.44 30.56 12.67
CA PRO A 39 -34.87 30.51 12.31
C PRO A 39 -35.18 29.20 11.56
N ALA A 40 -36.31 28.61 11.92
CA ALA A 40 -36.93 27.46 11.30
C ALA A 40 -37.38 27.79 9.87
N TRP A 41 -37.18 26.86 8.93
CA TRP A 41 -37.79 26.93 7.61
C TRP A 41 -38.80 25.79 7.42
N ARG A 42 -40.03 26.24 7.11
CA ARG A 42 -41.17 25.44 6.69
C ARG A 42 -41.05 25.11 5.19
N ALA A 43 -41.49 23.91 4.84
CA ALA A 43 -41.67 23.46 3.47
C ALA A 43 -42.84 24.18 2.78
N ALA A 44 -42.67 24.56 1.52
CA ALA A 44 -43.74 24.74 0.55
C ALA A 44 -43.20 24.73 -0.90
N GLY A 45 -43.68 23.80 -1.71
CA GLY A 45 -44.26 23.93 -3.03
C GLY A 45 -43.45 24.40 -4.24
N GLY A 46 -43.21 23.48 -5.16
CA GLY A 46 -43.46 23.56 -6.59
C GLY A 46 -42.95 24.74 -7.44
N GLY A 47 -42.16 24.47 -8.50
CA GLY A 47 -42.00 25.43 -9.59
C GLY A 47 -40.73 25.29 -10.44
N ARG A 48 -40.93 25.01 -11.69
CA ARG A 48 -40.09 25.05 -12.90
C ARG A 48 -38.72 25.74 -12.82
N ALA A 49 -37.73 25.13 -13.44
CA ALA A 49 -36.44 25.70 -13.81
C ALA A 49 -36.56 26.88 -14.81
N PRO A 50 -35.65 27.84 -14.76
CA PRO A 50 -35.26 28.60 -15.92
C PRO A 50 -33.76 28.57 -16.22
N ARG A 51 -33.50 28.80 -17.49
CA ARG A 51 -32.21 28.80 -18.22
C ARG A 51 -31.23 29.86 -17.71
N VAL A 52 -29.95 29.51 -17.80
CA VAL A 52 -28.76 30.33 -17.59
C VAL A 52 -28.58 31.32 -18.75
N PRO A 53 -28.18 32.57 -18.51
CA PRO A 53 -27.42 33.37 -19.47
C PRO A 53 -25.95 33.54 -18.99
N ALA A 54 -25.03 33.39 -19.93
CA ALA A 54 -23.61 33.70 -19.78
C ALA A 54 -23.42 35.24 -19.80
N LYS A 55 -22.55 35.73 -18.93
CA LYS A 55 -21.52 36.76 -19.11
C LYS A 55 -21.23 37.48 -17.79
N GLY A 56 -19.95 37.63 -17.50
CA GLY A 56 -19.45 38.50 -16.45
C GLY A 56 -18.01 38.19 -16.09
N ALA A 57 -17.08 38.93 -16.72
CA ALA A 57 -15.67 38.95 -16.36
C ALA A 57 -15.51 39.42 -14.89
N VAL A 58 -14.70 38.71 -14.11
CA VAL A 58 -14.26 39.17 -12.79
C VAL A 58 -12.75 38.97 -12.67
N LEU A 59 -12.08 40.07 -12.61
CA LEU A 59 -10.83 40.43 -11.97
C LEU A 59 -9.91 39.28 -11.51
N ALA A 60 -8.74 39.24 -12.15
CA ALA A 60 -7.55 38.55 -11.66
C ALA A 60 -7.12 39.18 -10.34
N SER A 61 -7.20 38.43 -9.25
CA SER A 61 -6.46 38.69 -8.04
C SER A 61 -5.16 37.92 -8.08
N ASP A 62 -4.09 38.60 -7.84
CA ASP A 62 -2.71 38.22 -7.68
C ASP A 62 -2.58 36.89 -6.92
N MET A 63 -2.43 35.79 -7.63
CA MET A 63 -1.90 34.54 -7.12
C MET A 63 -0.45 34.47 -7.57
N GLY A 64 0.45 34.46 -6.57
CA GLY A 64 1.89 34.38 -6.78
C GLY A 64 2.24 33.33 -7.82
N ALA A 65 3.16 33.68 -8.71
CA ALA A 65 3.73 32.77 -9.69
C ALA A 65 4.21 31.52 -8.96
N GLU A 66 3.55 30.37 -9.14
CA GLU A 66 4.15 29.07 -8.89
C GLU A 66 5.40 29.02 -9.76
N GLU A 67 6.55 28.99 -9.12
CA GLU A 67 7.82 28.69 -9.77
C GLU A 67 7.62 27.35 -10.48
N VAL A 68 7.53 27.38 -11.80
CA VAL A 68 7.55 26.19 -12.64
C VAL A 68 8.91 25.56 -12.40
N VAL A 69 8.96 24.58 -11.50
CA VAL A 69 10.14 23.76 -11.26
C VAL A 69 10.54 23.18 -12.61
N GLY A 70 11.65 23.64 -13.16
CA GLY A 70 12.18 23.14 -14.42
C GLY A 70 12.40 21.63 -14.36
N PRO A 71 12.54 20.95 -15.51
CA PRO A 71 12.75 19.52 -15.55
C PRO A 71 13.94 19.14 -14.68
N SER A 72 13.77 18.13 -13.82
CA SER A 72 14.83 17.60 -12.97
C SER A 72 16.04 17.21 -13.84
N PRO A 73 17.29 17.46 -13.39
CA PRO A 73 18.48 17.06 -14.13
C PRO A 73 18.54 15.60 -14.51
N LEU A 74 17.83 14.73 -13.79
CA LEU A 74 17.79 13.27 -14.05
C LEU A 74 16.88 12.90 -15.25
N LEU A 75 15.84 13.67 -15.53
CA LEU A 75 14.93 13.41 -16.66
C LEU A 75 15.62 13.44 -18.03
N ASP A 76 16.77 14.09 -18.16
CA ASP A 76 17.50 14.21 -19.42
C ASP A 76 18.56 13.11 -19.64
N ALA A 77 18.67 12.11 -18.76
CA ALA A 77 19.63 11.01 -18.93
C ALA A 77 19.26 10.16 -20.16
N ARG A 78 20.23 9.96 -21.05
CA ARG A 78 20.03 9.24 -22.33
C ARG A 78 20.55 7.80 -22.27
N SER A 79 21.28 7.44 -21.22
CA SER A 79 21.75 6.09 -20.95
C SER A 79 21.74 5.79 -19.46
N GLU A 80 21.84 4.51 -19.14
CA GLU A 80 21.91 4.02 -17.78
C GLU A 80 23.16 4.51 -17.05
N GLU A 81 24.31 4.57 -17.77
CA GLU A 81 25.57 5.09 -17.23
C GLU A 81 25.45 6.59 -16.91
N GLU A 82 24.80 7.34 -17.79
CA GLU A 82 24.55 8.77 -17.56
C GLU A 82 23.65 8.98 -16.34
N LEU A 83 22.60 8.15 -16.14
CA LEU A 83 21.74 8.23 -14.97
C LEU A 83 22.52 8.02 -13.67
N VAL A 84 23.35 6.97 -13.60
CA VAL A 84 24.20 6.69 -12.42
C VAL A 84 25.19 7.83 -12.18
N LEU A 85 25.80 8.37 -13.23
CA LEU A 85 26.71 9.52 -13.09
C LEU A 85 26.00 10.75 -12.55
N ARG A 86 24.78 11.03 -13.01
CA ARG A 86 23.99 12.18 -12.51
C ARG A 86 23.62 12.01 -11.03
N ILE A 87 23.26 10.82 -10.56
CA ILE A 87 23.01 10.53 -9.15
C ILE A 87 24.25 10.92 -8.31
N ARG A 88 25.44 10.49 -8.75
CA ARG A 88 26.69 10.81 -8.06
C ARG A 88 26.98 12.32 -8.04
N ASN A 89 26.70 13.00 -9.13
CA ASN A 89 26.86 14.45 -9.23
C ASN A 89 25.94 15.21 -8.25
N GLU A 90 24.71 14.71 -7.97
CA GLU A 90 23.82 15.31 -6.98
C GLU A 90 24.35 15.13 -5.54
N VAL A 91 25.12 14.07 -5.26
CA VAL A 91 25.85 13.92 -4.00
C VAL A 91 26.99 14.95 -3.90
N GLU A 92 27.78 15.11 -4.96
CA GLU A 92 28.89 16.09 -4.98
C GLU A 92 28.39 17.53 -4.80
N LYS A 93 27.20 17.83 -5.31
CA LYS A 93 26.54 19.13 -5.11
C LYS A 93 25.92 19.30 -3.70
N GLY A 94 25.96 18.26 -2.86
CA GLY A 94 25.36 18.27 -1.52
C GLY A 94 23.82 18.25 -1.51
N LYS A 95 23.17 17.95 -2.65
CA LYS A 95 21.72 17.87 -2.76
C LYS A 95 21.17 16.50 -2.36
N LEU A 96 21.97 15.45 -2.52
CA LEU A 96 21.59 14.08 -2.16
C LEU A 96 22.56 13.53 -1.12
N PRO A 97 22.10 12.98 0.03
CA PRO A 97 22.95 12.27 0.97
C PRO A 97 23.64 11.05 0.33
N ALA A 98 24.89 10.79 0.68
CA ALA A 98 25.69 9.73 0.05
C ALA A 98 25.11 8.32 0.30
N ASP A 99 24.52 8.08 1.45
CA ASP A 99 23.82 6.83 1.81
C ASP A 99 22.57 6.60 0.95
N VAL A 100 21.80 7.67 0.69
CA VAL A 100 20.63 7.63 -0.20
C VAL A 100 21.05 7.33 -1.64
N ALA A 101 22.12 7.96 -2.13
CA ALA A 101 22.66 7.69 -3.46
C ALA A 101 23.15 6.25 -3.60
N HIS A 102 23.85 5.73 -2.59
CA HIS A 102 24.29 4.33 -2.57
C HIS A 102 23.10 3.36 -2.63
N ASN A 103 22.04 3.62 -1.87
CA ASN A 103 20.82 2.83 -1.91
C ASN A 103 20.14 2.91 -3.29
N PHE A 104 20.17 4.06 -3.96
CA PHE A 104 19.65 4.20 -5.33
C PHE A 104 20.46 3.40 -6.34
N GLU A 105 21.78 3.43 -6.27
CA GLU A 105 22.62 2.62 -7.16
C GLU A 105 22.38 1.12 -6.96
N ASN A 106 22.28 0.67 -5.71
CA ASN A 106 21.95 -0.72 -5.41
C ASN A 106 20.59 -1.13 -5.95
N LEU A 107 19.57 -0.28 -5.75
CA LEU A 107 18.23 -0.51 -6.30
C LEU A 107 18.25 -0.56 -7.82
N PHE A 108 18.97 0.35 -8.48
CA PHE A 108 19.13 0.38 -9.93
C PHE A 108 19.69 -0.94 -10.47
N TYR A 109 20.78 -1.44 -9.91
CA TYR A 109 21.37 -2.70 -10.37
C TYR A 109 20.49 -3.91 -10.08
N ASN A 110 19.83 -3.96 -8.93
CA ASN A 110 18.86 -5.01 -8.62
C ASN A 110 17.69 -4.99 -9.61
N TYR A 111 17.11 -3.82 -9.87
CA TYR A 111 16.01 -3.65 -10.81
C TYR A 111 16.42 -4.04 -12.24
N LYS A 112 17.56 -3.51 -12.71
CA LYS A 112 18.14 -3.86 -14.01
C LYS A 112 18.29 -5.36 -14.20
N ASN A 113 18.90 -6.03 -13.25
CA ASN A 113 19.13 -7.48 -13.32
C ASN A 113 17.81 -8.26 -13.38
N ALA A 114 16.78 -7.82 -12.66
CA ALA A 114 15.47 -8.45 -12.68
C ALA A 114 14.74 -8.24 -14.02
N VAL A 115 14.71 -7.00 -14.54
CA VAL A 115 14.04 -6.67 -15.80
C VAL A 115 14.69 -7.37 -16.99
N LEU A 116 16.02 -7.47 -17.03
CA LEU A 116 16.72 -8.18 -18.11
C LEU A 116 16.37 -9.67 -18.18
N ARG A 117 15.97 -10.30 -17.06
CA ARG A 117 15.52 -11.71 -17.04
C ARG A 117 14.17 -11.91 -17.72
N ASN A 118 13.36 -10.86 -17.88
CA ASN A 118 12.10 -10.93 -18.63
C ASN A 118 12.32 -11.22 -20.12
N GLY A 119 13.49 -10.84 -20.68
CA GLY A 119 13.80 -11.03 -22.09
C GLY A 119 13.07 -10.08 -23.04
N ASP A 120 12.51 -8.99 -22.55
CA ASP A 120 11.86 -7.96 -23.37
C ASP A 120 12.95 -7.25 -24.21
N PRO A 121 12.78 -7.14 -25.55
CA PRO A 121 13.74 -6.45 -26.41
C PRO A 121 13.93 -4.96 -26.05
N ASN A 122 12.97 -4.35 -25.38
CA ASN A 122 13.02 -2.96 -24.93
C ASN A 122 13.47 -2.82 -23.45
N ALA A 123 14.00 -3.91 -22.83
CA ALA A 123 14.32 -3.93 -21.40
C ALA A 123 15.18 -2.73 -20.95
N HIS A 124 16.21 -2.34 -21.72
CA HIS A 124 17.07 -1.20 -21.38
C HIS A 124 16.31 0.14 -21.37
N GLN A 125 15.39 0.34 -22.31
CA GLN A 125 14.55 1.54 -22.34
C GLN A 125 13.57 1.56 -21.17
N ILE A 126 12.98 0.42 -20.82
CA ILE A 126 12.07 0.24 -19.68
C ILE A 126 12.82 0.53 -18.38
N ILE A 127 14.05 0.00 -18.21
CA ILE A 127 14.88 0.24 -17.03
C ILE A 127 15.17 1.74 -16.89
N LEU A 128 15.67 2.36 -17.96
CA LEU A 128 16.02 3.77 -17.94
C LEU A 128 14.82 4.65 -17.59
N SER A 129 13.68 4.46 -18.26
CA SER A 129 12.47 5.25 -18.01
C SER A 129 11.97 5.10 -16.58
N ASN A 130 11.77 3.85 -16.09
CA ASN A 130 11.23 3.60 -14.76
C ASN A 130 12.16 4.10 -13.64
N MET A 131 13.47 3.97 -13.83
CA MET A 131 14.42 4.43 -12.82
C MET A 131 14.59 5.95 -12.84
N MET A 132 14.51 6.60 -13.99
CA MET A 132 14.46 8.06 -14.08
C MET A 132 13.23 8.62 -13.39
N ASP A 133 12.04 8.06 -13.67
CA ASP A 133 10.80 8.48 -13.02
C ASP A 133 10.88 8.30 -11.49
N LEU A 134 11.40 7.17 -11.02
CA LEU A 134 11.54 6.91 -9.58
C LEU A 134 12.44 7.95 -8.92
N PHE A 135 13.65 8.16 -9.46
CA PHE A 135 14.63 9.06 -8.84
C PHE A 135 14.14 10.51 -8.88
N ASP A 136 13.51 10.92 -9.97
CA ASP A 136 12.93 12.25 -10.08
C ASP A 136 11.84 12.49 -9.02
N ARG A 137 10.92 11.53 -8.84
CA ARG A 137 9.86 11.63 -7.81
C ARG A 137 10.41 11.64 -6.40
N VAL A 138 11.48 10.90 -6.13
CA VAL A 138 12.14 10.92 -4.82
C VAL A 138 12.83 12.25 -4.57
N LEU A 139 13.56 12.80 -5.55
CA LEU A 139 14.23 14.11 -5.41
C LEU A 139 13.21 15.23 -5.20
N LEU A 140 12.10 15.23 -5.95
CA LEU A 140 11.02 16.19 -5.76
C LEU A 140 10.42 16.12 -4.34
N ASP A 141 10.27 14.91 -3.77
CA ASP A 141 9.80 14.77 -2.39
C ASP A 141 10.81 15.22 -1.36
N VAL A 142 12.12 15.09 -1.63
CA VAL A 142 13.18 15.66 -0.77
C VAL A 142 13.11 17.19 -0.77
N GLU A 143 12.89 17.81 -1.92
CA GLU A 143 12.79 19.27 -2.05
C GLU A 143 11.46 19.82 -1.50
N ASN A 144 10.36 19.11 -1.75
CA ASN A 144 9.01 19.51 -1.32
C ASN A 144 8.24 18.32 -0.75
N GLN A 145 8.44 18.05 0.53
CA GLN A 145 7.95 16.86 1.20
C GLN A 145 6.42 16.74 1.18
N PHE A 146 5.91 15.72 0.49
CA PHE A 146 4.50 15.37 0.48
C PHE A 146 4.06 14.78 1.83
N THR A 147 2.88 15.19 2.32
CA THR A 147 2.28 14.69 3.57
C THR A 147 0.95 14.01 3.29
N PHE A 148 0.82 12.75 3.65
CA PHE A 148 -0.40 11.97 3.49
C PHE A 148 -1.49 12.40 4.47
N GLN A 149 -2.72 12.48 3.98
CA GLN A 149 -3.91 12.60 4.81
C GLN A 149 -4.31 11.23 5.38
N PRO A 150 -5.14 11.16 6.46
CA PRO A 150 -5.63 9.89 7.00
C PRO A 150 -6.31 8.99 5.97
N TYR A 151 -7.04 9.56 5.01
CA TYR A 151 -7.44 8.95 3.76
C TYR A 151 -6.78 9.71 2.61
N HIS A 152 -5.98 9.01 1.81
CA HIS A 152 -5.28 9.53 0.65
C HIS A 152 -5.88 8.93 -0.61
N LYS A 153 -6.18 9.77 -1.59
CA LYS A 153 -6.59 9.38 -2.94
C LYS A 153 -5.39 9.31 -3.87
N ALA A 154 -5.33 8.31 -4.72
CA ALA A 154 -4.28 8.15 -5.72
C ALA A 154 -4.14 9.43 -6.56
N ILE A 155 -2.91 9.94 -6.65
CA ILE A 155 -2.58 11.12 -7.46
C ILE A 155 -2.36 10.67 -8.91
N ARG A 156 -3.15 11.26 -9.84
CA ARG A 156 -3.12 10.97 -11.28
C ARG A 156 -2.66 12.19 -12.11
N GLU A 157 -2.66 13.37 -11.51
CA GLU A 157 -2.29 14.62 -12.15
C GLU A 157 -1.45 15.49 -11.21
N PRO A 158 -0.47 16.27 -11.67
CA PRO A 158 0.04 16.36 -13.06
C PRO A 158 0.89 15.17 -13.48
N PHE A 159 1.32 14.30 -12.55
CA PHE A 159 2.04 13.05 -12.79
C PHE A 159 1.18 11.87 -12.33
N ASP A 160 1.01 10.87 -13.21
CA ASP A 160 0.22 9.67 -12.88
C ASP A 160 1.04 8.66 -12.08
N TYR A 161 1.05 8.83 -10.75
CA TYR A 161 1.76 7.93 -9.82
C TYR A 161 1.21 6.50 -9.83
N TYR A 162 -0.07 6.29 -10.18
CA TYR A 162 -0.63 4.94 -10.29
C TYR A 162 -0.02 4.22 -11.49
N THR A 163 -0.09 4.82 -12.68
CA THR A 163 0.48 4.23 -13.89
C THR A 163 1.99 4.04 -13.76
N PHE A 164 2.70 4.99 -13.16
CA PHE A 164 4.11 4.83 -12.81
C PHE A 164 4.35 3.57 -11.97
N GLY A 165 3.63 3.37 -10.87
CA GLY A 165 3.76 2.18 -10.01
C GLY A 165 3.45 0.88 -10.74
N GLN A 166 2.46 0.86 -11.65
CA GLN A 166 2.15 -0.30 -12.47
C GLN A 166 3.27 -0.60 -13.48
N ASN A 167 3.79 0.42 -14.16
CA ASN A 167 4.87 0.27 -15.14
C ASN A 167 6.17 -0.18 -14.50
N TYR A 168 6.44 0.23 -13.25
CA TYR A 168 7.63 -0.18 -12.50
C TYR A 168 7.58 -1.68 -12.12
N ILE A 169 6.44 -2.18 -11.67
CA ILE A 169 6.31 -3.58 -11.23
C ILE A 169 6.05 -4.55 -12.38
N ARG A 170 5.37 -4.12 -13.45
CA ARG A 170 5.00 -4.98 -14.58
C ARG A 170 6.17 -5.80 -15.18
N PRO A 171 7.37 -5.24 -15.45
CA PRO A 171 8.46 -5.99 -16.04
C PRO A 171 9.10 -7.01 -15.08
N LEU A 172 8.74 -6.98 -13.80
CA LEU A 172 9.19 -7.95 -12.78
C LEU A 172 8.29 -9.18 -12.71
N VAL A 173 7.12 -9.15 -13.34
CA VAL A 173 6.12 -10.24 -13.28
C VAL A 173 6.26 -11.16 -14.48
N ASP A 174 6.52 -12.44 -14.22
CA ASP A 174 6.39 -13.50 -15.21
C ASP A 174 4.90 -13.88 -15.38
N PHE A 175 4.20 -13.16 -16.28
CA PHE A 175 2.78 -13.41 -16.55
C PHE A 175 2.50 -14.81 -17.09
N ARG A 176 3.49 -15.49 -17.70
CA ARG A 176 3.33 -16.87 -18.20
C ARG A 176 3.23 -17.88 -17.07
N ASN A 177 3.86 -17.56 -15.94
CA ASN A 177 3.86 -18.38 -14.73
C ASN A 177 3.07 -17.70 -13.59
N SER A 178 2.07 -16.88 -13.92
CA SER A 178 1.22 -16.18 -12.97
C SER A 178 -0.22 -16.64 -13.07
N TYR A 179 -0.95 -16.61 -11.95
CA TYR A 179 -2.30 -17.15 -11.88
C TYR A 179 -3.23 -16.27 -11.06
N VAL A 180 -4.50 -16.19 -11.51
CA VAL A 180 -5.61 -15.63 -10.74
C VAL A 180 -6.61 -16.75 -10.44
N GLY A 181 -6.85 -16.98 -9.16
CA GLY A 181 -7.84 -17.97 -8.69
C GLY A 181 -9.22 -17.34 -8.53
N ASN A 182 -10.24 -18.07 -8.97
CA ASN A 182 -11.65 -17.72 -8.83
C ASN A 182 -12.03 -16.34 -9.38
N ILE A 183 -11.58 -16.04 -10.58
CA ILE A 183 -11.76 -14.71 -11.22
C ILE A 183 -13.25 -14.28 -11.29
N SER A 184 -14.19 -15.23 -11.35
CA SER A 184 -15.63 -14.97 -11.34
C SER A 184 -16.10 -14.28 -10.06
N VAL A 185 -15.47 -14.58 -8.92
CA VAL A 185 -15.82 -13.97 -7.63
C VAL A 185 -15.51 -12.46 -7.64
N PHE A 186 -14.43 -12.04 -8.29
CA PHE A 186 -14.16 -10.60 -8.48
C PHE A 186 -15.25 -9.92 -9.33
N SER A 187 -15.77 -10.59 -10.34
CA SER A 187 -16.87 -10.05 -11.15
C SER A 187 -18.18 -9.94 -10.34
N ASP A 188 -18.42 -10.85 -9.41
CA ASP A 188 -19.59 -10.77 -8.52
C ASP A 188 -19.41 -9.69 -7.45
N MET A 189 -18.20 -9.49 -6.93
CA MET A 189 -17.89 -8.33 -6.07
C MET A 189 -18.17 -7.00 -6.80
N GLU A 190 -17.76 -6.89 -8.06
CA GLU A 190 -17.97 -5.68 -8.85
C GLU A 190 -19.46 -5.37 -9.03
N LYS A 191 -20.30 -6.37 -9.25
CA LYS A 191 -21.76 -6.21 -9.27
C LYS A 191 -22.30 -5.72 -7.92
N LYS A 192 -21.84 -6.28 -6.80
CA LYS A 192 -22.22 -5.83 -5.44
C LYS A 192 -21.81 -4.38 -5.19
N LEU A 193 -20.59 -4.00 -5.60
CA LEU A 193 -20.11 -2.61 -5.50
C LEU A 193 -20.96 -1.65 -6.34
N GLN A 194 -21.39 -2.05 -7.55
CA GLN A 194 -22.29 -1.27 -8.40
C GLN A 194 -23.70 -1.11 -7.78
N GLN A 195 -24.11 -2.05 -6.93
CA GLN A 195 -25.37 -1.96 -6.15
C GLN A 195 -25.25 -1.09 -4.90
N GLY A 196 -24.10 -0.50 -4.64
CA GLY A 196 -23.85 0.34 -3.49
C GLY A 196 -23.31 -0.40 -2.27
N HIS A 197 -23.07 -1.73 -2.36
CA HIS A 197 -22.55 -2.52 -1.25
C HIS A 197 -21.05 -2.25 -1.04
N ASN A 198 -20.55 -2.56 0.15
CA ASN A 198 -19.13 -2.53 0.45
C ASN A 198 -18.51 -3.92 0.38
N VAL A 199 -17.22 -3.98 0.04
CA VAL A 199 -16.42 -5.22 0.01
C VAL A 199 -15.17 -5.03 0.87
N VAL A 200 -14.82 -6.04 1.65
CA VAL A 200 -13.56 -6.11 2.41
C VAL A 200 -12.80 -7.36 1.98
N LEU A 201 -11.57 -7.17 1.55
CA LEU A 201 -10.60 -8.23 1.26
C LEU A 201 -9.68 -8.41 2.45
N MET A 202 -9.76 -9.53 3.14
CA MET A 202 -8.86 -9.90 4.23
C MET A 202 -7.77 -10.82 3.68
N SER A 203 -6.53 -10.36 3.72
CA SER A 203 -5.43 -10.99 2.99
C SER A 203 -4.19 -11.21 3.87
N ASN A 204 -3.35 -12.15 3.47
CA ASN A 204 -1.95 -12.13 3.84
C ASN A 204 -1.24 -10.94 3.17
N HIS A 205 -0.03 -10.62 3.61
CA HIS A 205 0.77 -9.48 3.11
C HIS A 205 2.20 -9.93 2.92
N GLN A 206 2.75 -9.80 1.73
CA GLN A 206 4.07 -10.35 1.41
C GLN A 206 5.13 -9.31 1.11
N THR A 207 4.78 -8.28 0.33
CA THR A 207 5.77 -7.33 -0.18
C THR A 207 5.17 -5.91 -0.28
N GLU A 208 6.03 -4.92 -0.36
CA GLU A 208 5.63 -3.54 -0.66
C GLU A 208 4.91 -3.44 -2.02
N ALA A 209 5.16 -4.39 -2.92
CA ALA A 209 4.55 -4.44 -4.24
C ALA A 209 3.14 -5.05 -4.27
N ASP A 210 2.61 -5.60 -3.16
CA ASP A 210 1.28 -6.24 -3.13
C ASP A 210 0.18 -5.40 -3.81
N PRO A 211 0.05 -4.07 -3.56
CA PRO A 211 -0.97 -3.28 -4.22
C PRO A 211 -0.82 -3.22 -5.74
N ALA A 212 0.42 -3.21 -6.24
CA ALA A 212 0.68 -3.22 -7.66
C ALA A 212 0.41 -4.59 -8.29
N VAL A 213 0.76 -5.67 -7.58
CA VAL A 213 0.49 -7.06 -8.03
C VAL A 213 -1.00 -7.32 -8.11
N ILE A 214 -1.78 -6.93 -7.08
CA ILE A 214 -3.24 -7.04 -7.10
C ILE A 214 -3.81 -6.31 -8.32
N ALA A 215 -3.40 -5.06 -8.51
CA ALA A 215 -3.88 -4.25 -9.61
C ALA A 215 -3.51 -4.85 -10.98
N LEU A 216 -2.25 -5.30 -11.19
CA LEU A 216 -1.82 -5.97 -12.42
C LEU A 216 -2.57 -7.28 -12.69
N SER A 217 -2.89 -8.01 -11.63
CA SER A 217 -3.63 -9.28 -11.75
C SER A 217 -5.07 -9.08 -12.19
N LEU A 218 -5.67 -7.93 -11.90
CA LEU A 218 -7.08 -7.62 -12.17
C LEU A 218 -7.31 -6.62 -13.30
N GLU A 219 -6.27 -5.94 -13.80
CA GLU A 219 -6.42 -4.83 -14.74
C GLU A 219 -7.20 -5.16 -16.03
N ARG A 220 -7.13 -6.42 -16.50
CA ARG A 220 -7.85 -6.86 -17.71
C ARG A 220 -9.24 -7.37 -17.44
N SER A 221 -9.43 -8.07 -16.32
CA SER A 221 -10.71 -8.71 -15.98
C SER A 221 -11.65 -7.78 -15.22
N ASN A 222 -11.10 -7.02 -14.26
CA ASN A 222 -11.83 -6.17 -13.34
C ASN A 222 -11.11 -4.82 -13.16
N PRO A 223 -11.01 -4.00 -14.22
CA PRO A 223 -10.24 -2.75 -14.20
C PRO A 223 -10.73 -1.77 -13.14
N TRP A 224 -12.04 -1.71 -12.89
CA TRP A 224 -12.59 -0.86 -11.87
C TRP A 224 -12.08 -1.25 -10.47
N ILE A 225 -12.11 -2.55 -10.12
CA ILE A 225 -11.55 -3.04 -8.86
C ILE A 225 -10.06 -2.71 -8.78
N SER A 226 -9.30 -3.02 -9.83
CA SER A 226 -7.85 -2.76 -9.92
C SER A 226 -7.47 -1.33 -9.51
N GLU A 227 -8.25 -0.33 -9.94
CA GLU A 227 -7.97 1.08 -9.71
C GLU A 227 -8.57 1.65 -8.42
N ASN A 228 -9.62 1.03 -7.88
CA ASN A 228 -10.42 1.62 -6.80
C ASN A 228 -10.24 0.96 -5.42
N ILE A 229 -9.43 -0.10 -5.30
CA ILE A 229 -9.12 -0.68 -3.98
C ILE A 229 -8.50 0.39 -3.08
N VAL A 230 -9.02 0.50 -1.86
CA VAL A 230 -8.44 1.30 -0.78
C VAL A 230 -7.60 0.38 0.11
N TYR A 231 -6.30 0.63 0.19
CA TYR A 231 -5.38 -0.19 0.96
C TYR A 231 -5.16 0.39 2.36
N VAL A 232 -5.23 -0.44 3.39
CA VAL A 232 -4.82 -0.04 4.74
C VAL A 232 -3.30 -0.14 4.81
N ALA A 233 -2.63 1.01 4.85
CA ALA A 233 -1.19 1.14 4.74
C ALA A 233 -0.54 1.58 6.06
N GLY A 234 0.56 0.91 6.44
CA GLY A 234 1.39 1.29 7.58
C GLY A 234 2.22 2.55 7.30
N ASP A 235 2.67 3.19 8.37
CA ASP A 235 3.45 4.45 8.30
C ASP A 235 4.79 4.31 7.56
N ARG A 236 5.41 3.14 7.50
CA ARG A 236 6.69 2.93 6.81
C ARG A 236 6.63 3.27 5.33
N VAL A 237 5.62 2.78 4.61
CA VAL A 237 5.47 3.05 3.16
C VAL A 237 5.10 4.50 2.84
N LEU A 238 4.75 5.29 3.87
CA LEU A 238 4.43 6.71 3.75
C LEU A 238 5.63 7.62 4.06
N THR A 239 6.66 7.06 4.68
CA THR A 239 7.85 7.81 5.16
C THR A 239 9.15 7.39 4.48
N ASP A 240 9.24 6.15 3.99
CA ASP A 240 10.40 5.68 3.22
C ASP A 240 10.44 6.38 1.86
N PRO A 241 11.53 7.11 1.51
CA PRO A 241 11.62 7.88 0.27
C PRO A 241 11.42 7.03 -1.00
N LEU A 242 11.85 5.76 -0.97
CA LEU A 242 11.72 4.87 -2.12
C LEU A 242 10.32 4.26 -2.26
N CYS A 243 9.57 4.13 -1.15
CA CYS A 243 8.18 3.64 -1.17
C CYS A 243 7.18 4.74 -1.50
N LYS A 244 7.48 5.96 -1.07
CA LYS A 244 6.54 7.09 -1.06
C LYS A 244 5.93 7.41 -2.43
N PRO A 245 6.70 7.44 -3.56
CA PRO A 245 6.13 7.65 -4.88
C PRO A 245 5.09 6.59 -5.27
N PHE A 246 5.30 5.33 -4.89
CA PHE A 246 4.34 4.26 -5.13
C PHE A 246 3.08 4.40 -4.27
N SER A 247 3.25 4.84 -3.02
CA SER A 247 2.15 5.12 -2.10
C SER A 247 1.28 6.28 -2.59
N MET A 248 1.86 7.32 -3.19
CA MET A 248 1.12 8.44 -3.78
C MET A 248 0.18 8.01 -4.92
N GLY A 249 0.48 6.89 -5.58
CA GLY A 249 -0.34 6.31 -6.66
C GLY A 249 -1.45 5.37 -6.19
N ARG A 250 -1.70 5.22 -4.89
CA ARG A 250 -2.73 4.31 -4.35
C ARG A 250 -3.75 5.03 -3.50
N ASN A 251 -4.98 4.50 -3.44
CA ASN A 251 -5.93 4.95 -2.43
C ASN A 251 -5.56 4.31 -1.10
N LEU A 252 -5.26 5.10 -0.08
CA LEU A 252 -4.71 4.63 1.18
C LEU A 252 -5.51 5.10 2.40
N LEU A 253 -5.73 4.19 3.34
CA LEU A 253 -6.05 4.52 4.73
C LEU A 253 -4.77 4.36 5.54
N CYS A 254 -4.22 5.50 5.99
CA CYS A 254 -2.91 5.57 6.62
C CYS A 254 -3.03 5.25 8.12
N VAL A 255 -2.33 4.19 8.58
CA VAL A 255 -2.37 3.75 9.98
C VAL A 255 -0.97 3.53 10.55
N TYR A 256 -0.83 3.66 11.85
CA TYR A 256 0.33 3.18 12.59
C TYR A 256 0.08 1.75 13.06
N SER A 257 1.00 0.84 12.74
CA SER A 257 0.90 -0.57 13.12
C SER A 257 0.84 -0.74 14.64
N LYS A 258 -0.03 -1.61 15.13
CA LYS A 258 -0.07 -1.98 16.56
C LYS A 258 1.25 -2.54 17.05
N LYS A 259 1.97 -3.31 16.21
CA LYS A 259 3.28 -3.91 16.52
C LYS A 259 4.35 -2.86 16.81
N HIS A 260 4.28 -1.70 16.14
CA HIS A 260 5.25 -0.59 16.23
C HIS A 260 4.73 0.61 17.03
N MET A 261 3.60 0.44 17.72
CA MET A 261 2.97 1.53 18.47
C MET A 261 3.87 2.04 19.60
N ASN A 262 4.61 1.14 20.24
CA ASN A 262 5.39 1.42 21.46
C ASN A 262 6.90 1.59 21.17
N ASP A 263 7.35 1.57 19.92
CA ASP A 263 8.78 1.69 19.57
C ASP A 263 9.38 3.03 20.02
N PHE A 264 8.54 4.09 20.03
CA PHE A 264 8.91 5.44 20.46
C PHE A 264 7.85 5.96 21.45
N PRO A 265 8.09 5.87 22.78
CA PRO A 265 7.11 6.23 23.78
C PRO A 265 6.55 7.65 23.67
N GLU A 266 7.38 8.61 23.24
CA GLU A 266 7.00 10.01 23.02
C GLU A 266 5.99 10.20 21.88
N LEU A 267 5.87 9.26 20.96
CA LEU A 267 4.98 9.31 19.80
C LEU A 267 3.67 8.54 19.99
N ILE A 268 3.52 7.75 21.07
CA ILE A 268 2.36 6.86 21.26
C ILE A 268 1.03 7.62 21.16
N GLU A 269 0.91 8.75 21.84
CA GLU A 269 -0.33 9.53 21.86
C GLU A 269 -0.63 10.12 20.47
N MET A 270 0.38 10.61 19.77
CA MET A 270 0.25 11.10 18.40
C MET A 270 -0.22 9.98 17.47
N LYS A 271 0.40 8.79 17.53
CA LYS A 271 0.05 7.61 16.73
C LYS A 271 -1.39 7.16 17.00
N ARG A 272 -1.82 7.12 18.27
CA ARG A 272 -3.20 6.77 18.65
C ARG A 272 -4.23 7.76 18.07
N ARG A 273 -3.94 9.05 18.16
CA ARG A 273 -4.82 10.10 17.59
C ARG A 273 -4.88 10.00 16.07
N ALA A 274 -3.77 9.72 15.40
CA ALA A 274 -3.73 9.52 13.96
C ALA A 274 -4.59 8.29 13.57
N ASN A 275 -4.41 7.14 14.24
CA ASN A 275 -5.23 5.95 13.99
C ASN A 275 -6.73 6.21 14.22
N THR A 276 -7.08 7.00 15.24
CA THR A 276 -8.48 7.39 15.48
C THR A 276 -9.05 8.20 14.31
N ARG A 277 -8.26 9.10 13.70
CA ARG A 277 -8.68 9.84 12.50
C ARG A 277 -8.88 8.91 11.31
N SER A 278 -7.93 8.01 11.06
CA SER A 278 -8.02 7.05 9.95
C SER A 278 -9.22 6.10 10.10
N LEU A 279 -9.54 5.66 11.31
CA LEU A 279 -10.75 4.87 11.58
C LEU A 279 -12.04 5.66 11.32
N LYS A 280 -12.06 6.97 11.61
CA LYS A 280 -13.21 7.84 11.26
C LYS A 280 -13.37 7.97 9.76
N GLU A 281 -12.28 8.18 9.02
CA GLU A 281 -12.31 8.22 7.55
C GLU A 281 -12.80 6.89 6.96
N MET A 282 -12.30 5.76 7.46
CA MET A 282 -12.77 4.43 7.06
C MET A 282 -14.27 4.26 7.29
N ALA A 283 -14.78 4.68 8.46
CA ALA A 283 -16.21 4.63 8.75
C ALA A 283 -17.03 5.53 7.82
N LEU A 284 -16.51 6.69 7.42
CA LEU A 284 -17.16 7.59 6.46
C LEU A 284 -17.22 6.97 5.06
N LEU A 285 -16.11 6.36 4.59
CA LEU A 285 -16.08 5.64 3.31
C LEU A 285 -17.13 4.53 3.29
N LEU A 286 -17.14 3.67 4.31
CA LEU A 286 -18.08 2.55 4.38
C LEU A 286 -19.56 3.00 4.43
N ARG A 287 -19.87 4.14 5.08
CA ARG A 287 -21.22 4.72 5.05
C ARG A 287 -21.62 5.24 3.67
N GLY A 288 -20.64 5.65 2.87
CA GLY A 288 -20.86 6.07 1.48
C GLY A 288 -21.27 4.93 0.54
N GLY A 289 -20.93 3.70 0.89
CA GLY A 289 -21.15 2.52 0.03
C GLY A 289 -20.21 2.47 -1.17
N SER A 290 -20.27 1.38 -1.93
CA SER A 290 -19.46 1.15 -3.15
C SER A 290 -17.94 1.19 -2.91
N HIS A 291 -17.46 0.84 -1.73
CA HIS A 291 -16.03 0.82 -1.42
C HIS A 291 -15.51 -0.62 -1.30
N ILE A 292 -14.32 -0.83 -1.86
CA ILE A 292 -13.55 -2.06 -1.69
C ILE A 292 -12.28 -1.75 -0.90
N ILE A 293 -12.12 -2.40 0.26
CA ILE A 293 -11.02 -2.18 1.18
C ILE A 293 -10.18 -3.45 1.31
N TRP A 294 -8.88 -3.33 1.10
CA TRP A 294 -7.91 -4.39 1.38
C TRP A 294 -7.23 -4.16 2.73
N ILE A 295 -7.18 -5.22 3.54
CA ILE A 295 -6.51 -5.21 4.83
C ILE A 295 -5.74 -6.51 5.05
N ALA A 296 -4.54 -6.41 5.66
CA ALA A 296 -3.78 -7.54 6.16
C ALA A 296 -3.91 -7.64 7.69
N PRO A 297 -4.78 -8.50 8.21
CA PRO A 297 -5.04 -8.58 9.65
C PRO A 297 -3.84 -9.06 10.48
N SER A 298 -2.83 -9.68 9.87
CA SER A 298 -1.56 -10.05 10.53
C SER A 298 -0.76 -8.81 11.00
N GLY A 299 -1.06 -7.63 10.45
CA GLY A 299 -0.44 -6.35 10.83
C GLY A 299 1.04 -6.22 10.41
N GLY A 300 1.49 -7.01 9.44
CA GLY A 300 2.83 -6.94 8.88
C GLY A 300 3.03 -7.94 7.75
N ARG A 301 4.14 -7.80 7.03
CA ARG A 301 4.51 -8.71 5.93
C ARG A 301 4.81 -10.11 6.46
N ASP A 302 4.44 -11.13 5.69
CA ASP A 302 4.84 -12.53 5.92
C ASP A 302 6.37 -12.65 5.98
N ARG A 303 6.84 -13.68 6.66
CA ARG A 303 8.27 -14.00 6.77
C ARG A 303 8.45 -15.49 6.57
N PRO A 304 9.62 -15.92 6.04
CA PRO A 304 9.94 -17.33 5.99
C PRO A 304 10.07 -17.89 7.40
N ASP A 305 9.64 -19.13 7.56
CA ASP A 305 9.90 -19.88 8.79
C ASP A 305 11.42 -19.96 9.02
N PRO A 306 11.94 -19.63 10.21
CA PRO A 306 13.38 -19.54 10.46
C PRO A 306 14.10 -20.89 10.42
N LEU A 307 13.37 -22.00 10.55
CA LEU A 307 13.95 -23.35 10.55
C LEU A 307 13.91 -23.99 9.16
N THR A 308 12.78 -23.83 8.45
CA THR A 308 12.55 -24.49 7.16
C THR A 308 12.81 -23.59 5.96
N GLY A 309 12.82 -22.27 6.14
CA GLY A 309 12.85 -21.29 5.05
C GLY A 309 11.54 -21.18 4.25
N GLU A 310 10.50 -21.92 4.66
CA GLU A 310 9.22 -21.98 3.98
C GLU A 310 8.39 -20.73 4.24
N TRP A 311 7.77 -20.22 3.17
CA TRP A 311 6.86 -19.09 3.25
C TRP A 311 5.42 -19.53 3.49
N HIS A 312 4.78 -18.94 4.49
CA HIS A 312 3.37 -19.15 4.81
C HIS A 312 2.71 -17.81 5.16
N PRO A 313 1.40 -17.66 4.91
CA PRO A 313 0.63 -16.54 5.43
C PRO A 313 0.79 -16.40 6.95
N ALA A 314 1.08 -15.20 7.42
CA ALA A 314 1.15 -14.94 8.86
C ALA A 314 -0.25 -15.01 9.50
N PRO A 315 -0.39 -15.58 10.71
CA PRO A 315 -1.67 -15.67 11.40
C PRO A 315 -2.37 -14.33 11.56
N PHE A 316 -3.70 -14.34 11.42
CA PHE A 316 -4.52 -13.14 11.57
C PHE A 316 -4.71 -12.75 13.04
N ASP A 317 -4.63 -11.46 13.36
CA ASP A 317 -5.05 -10.91 14.64
C ASP A 317 -6.59 -10.88 14.68
N ALA A 318 -7.19 -11.73 15.51
CA ALA A 318 -8.64 -11.83 15.66
C ALA A 318 -9.30 -10.49 16.01
N SER A 319 -8.58 -9.60 16.72
CA SER A 319 -9.10 -8.28 17.05
C SER A 319 -9.10 -7.34 15.83
N ALA A 320 -8.15 -7.49 14.91
CA ALA A 320 -8.14 -6.73 13.66
C ALA A 320 -9.26 -7.18 12.72
N VAL A 321 -9.48 -8.50 12.61
CA VAL A 321 -10.59 -9.10 11.85
C VAL A 321 -11.93 -8.61 12.38
N ASP A 322 -12.19 -8.72 13.70
CA ASP A 322 -13.44 -8.30 14.33
C ASP A 322 -13.69 -6.80 14.23
N ASN A 323 -12.67 -5.98 14.39
CA ASN A 323 -12.79 -4.53 14.25
C ASN A 323 -13.25 -4.15 12.83
N MET A 324 -12.67 -4.77 11.81
CA MET A 324 -13.06 -4.49 10.42
C MET A 324 -14.48 -4.97 10.11
N ARG A 325 -14.84 -6.20 10.56
CA ARG A 325 -16.20 -6.72 10.47
C ARG A 325 -17.22 -5.77 11.11
N ARG A 326 -16.97 -5.33 12.35
CA ARG A 326 -17.86 -4.41 13.07
C ARG A 326 -17.99 -3.05 12.39
N LEU A 327 -16.91 -2.51 11.85
CA LEU A 327 -16.97 -1.26 11.08
C LEU A 327 -17.87 -1.42 9.86
N LEU A 328 -17.76 -2.56 9.17
CA LEU A 328 -18.57 -2.87 8.00
C LEU A 328 -20.05 -3.00 8.38
N GLU A 329 -20.38 -3.79 9.41
CA GLU A 329 -21.76 -3.99 9.89
C GLU A 329 -22.42 -2.70 10.39
N HIS A 330 -21.64 -1.83 11.07
CA HIS A 330 -22.16 -0.55 11.58
C HIS A 330 -22.19 0.58 10.55
N SER A 331 -21.81 0.29 9.30
CA SER A 331 -21.86 1.28 8.21
C SER A 331 -23.28 1.69 7.83
N GLY A 332 -24.25 0.80 8.06
CA GLY A 332 -25.63 0.96 7.59
C GLY A 332 -25.83 0.62 6.10
N VAL A 333 -24.79 0.09 5.45
CA VAL A 333 -24.75 -0.35 4.05
C VAL A 333 -24.40 -1.84 4.02
N PRO A 334 -25.01 -2.67 3.13
CA PRO A 334 -24.63 -4.06 3.00
C PRO A 334 -23.13 -4.21 2.74
N GLY A 335 -22.51 -5.14 3.45
CA GLY A 335 -21.08 -5.36 3.37
C GLY A 335 -20.71 -6.83 3.31
N HIS A 336 -19.66 -7.13 2.55
CA HIS A 336 -19.24 -8.48 2.21
C HIS A 336 -17.75 -8.66 2.53
N ILE A 337 -17.38 -9.79 3.11
CA ILE A 337 -15.99 -10.08 3.52
C ILE A 337 -15.50 -11.32 2.77
N TYR A 338 -14.35 -11.17 2.10
CA TYR A 338 -13.74 -12.22 1.30
C TYR A 338 -12.31 -12.49 1.73
N PRO A 339 -11.92 -13.78 1.91
CA PRO A 339 -10.52 -14.16 2.04
C PRO A 339 -9.79 -13.98 0.71
N LEU A 340 -8.65 -13.30 0.74
CA LEU A 340 -7.79 -13.10 -0.43
C LEU A 340 -6.39 -13.64 -0.13
N SER A 341 -5.81 -14.39 -1.05
CA SER A 341 -4.46 -14.90 -0.94
C SER A 341 -3.55 -14.27 -1.98
N LEU A 342 -2.36 -13.88 -1.54
CA LEU A 342 -1.27 -13.37 -2.36
C LEU A 342 -0.07 -14.32 -2.30
N LEU A 343 0.54 -14.58 -3.46
CA LEU A 343 1.84 -15.21 -3.58
C LEU A 343 2.70 -14.39 -4.53
N CYS A 344 3.55 -13.52 -3.98
CA CYS A 344 4.36 -12.60 -4.77
C CYS A 344 5.67 -12.18 -4.07
N TYR A 345 6.03 -12.83 -2.96
CA TYR A 345 7.22 -12.46 -2.18
C TYR A 345 8.52 -12.54 -2.98
N GLU A 346 8.61 -13.41 -3.98
CA GLU A 346 9.82 -13.60 -4.78
C GLU A 346 10.22 -12.37 -5.60
N ILE A 347 9.26 -11.52 -5.99
CA ILE A 347 9.60 -10.33 -6.78
C ILE A 347 10.28 -9.24 -5.95
N MET A 348 9.96 -9.15 -4.65
CA MET A 348 10.55 -8.18 -3.72
C MET A 348 10.43 -8.69 -2.28
N PRO A 349 11.21 -9.71 -1.90
CA PRO A 349 11.11 -10.30 -0.58
C PRO A 349 11.45 -9.27 0.50
N PRO A 350 10.66 -9.20 1.58
CA PRO A 350 11.03 -8.40 2.74
C PRO A 350 12.27 -9.02 3.41
N PRO A 351 13.11 -8.24 4.10
CA PRO A 351 14.26 -8.75 4.84
C PRO A 351 13.79 -9.75 5.90
N GLN A 352 14.67 -10.70 6.23
CA GLN A 352 14.37 -11.76 7.22
C GLN A 352 14.03 -11.18 8.60
N GLN A 353 14.68 -10.08 8.98
CA GLN A 353 14.42 -9.38 10.24
C GLN A 353 13.79 -8.03 9.95
N ILE A 354 12.93 -7.58 10.88
CA ILE A 354 12.33 -6.26 10.80
C ILE A 354 13.42 -5.23 11.13
N GLU A 355 13.87 -4.50 10.13
CA GLU A 355 14.77 -3.38 10.34
C GLU A 355 13.99 -2.22 10.97
N LYS A 356 14.57 -1.60 12.03
CA LYS A 356 13.95 -0.46 12.70
C LYS A 356 14.15 0.84 11.92
N GLU A 357 15.23 0.89 11.13
CA GLU A 357 15.60 2.06 10.36
C GLU A 357 14.88 2.12 9.00
N ILE A 358 14.69 3.33 8.51
CA ILE A 358 14.16 3.59 7.16
C ILE A 358 15.33 3.42 6.17
N GLY A 359 15.05 2.86 4.98
CA GLY A 359 16.09 2.63 3.96
C GLY A 359 16.47 1.15 3.79
N GLU A 360 15.54 0.27 4.05
CA GLU A 360 15.66 -1.17 3.81
C GLU A 360 16.21 -1.48 2.40
N GLN A 361 17.27 -2.28 2.30
CA GLN A 361 17.79 -2.75 1.02
C GLN A 361 16.75 -3.66 0.36
N ARG A 362 16.47 -3.39 -0.92
CA ARG A 362 15.48 -4.15 -1.70
C ARG A 362 16.16 -5.12 -2.63
N VAL A 363 15.87 -6.40 -2.45
CA VAL A 363 16.16 -7.43 -3.42
C VAL A 363 14.99 -7.47 -4.41
N ILE A 364 15.29 -7.43 -5.71
CA ILE A 364 14.28 -7.43 -6.76
C ILE A 364 14.54 -8.60 -7.70
N SER A 365 13.48 -9.33 -8.06
CA SER A 365 13.58 -10.48 -8.96
C SER A 365 12.43 -10.49 -9.97
N PHE A 366 12.65 -11.15 -11.10
CA PHE A 366 11.63 -11.50 -12.08
C PHE A 366 11.03 -12.86 -11.72
N HIS A 367 9.73 -12.91 -11.40
CA HIS A 367 9.09 -14.15 -10.96
C HIS A 367 7.57 -14.13 -11.25
N GLY A 368 6.98 -15.35 -11.27
CA GLY A 368 5.54 -15.53 -11.31
C GLY A 368 4.86 -15.07 -10.02
N VAL A 369 3.63 -14.59 -10.14
CA VAL A 369 2.82 -14.15 -9.00
C VAL A 369 1.45 -14.82 -9.01
N GLY A 370 0.81 -14.88 -7.85
CA GLY A 370 -0.51 -15.44 -7.66
C GLY A 370 -1.43 -14.53 -6.87
N LEU A 371 -2.67 -14.43 -7.30
CA LEU A 371 -3.77 -13.81 -6.60
C LEU A 371 -4.94 -14.79 -6.60
N SER A 372 -5.52 -15.11 -5.44
CA SER A 372 -6.70 -15.99 -5.38
C SER A 372 -7.67 -15.53 -4.31
N VAL A 373 -8.94 -15.49 -4.65
CA VAL A 373 -10.00 -15.11 -3.73
C VAL A 373 -10.89 -16.33 -3.44
N ALA A 374 -11.30 -16.49 -2.17
CA ALA A 374 -12.33 -17.47 -1.82
C ALA A 374 -13.73 -16.83 -1.85
N GLU A 375 -14.77 -17.67 -1.74
CA GLU A 375 -16.15 -17.23 -1.56
C GLU A 375 -16.30 -16.37 -0.28
N GLU A 376 -17.35 -15.56 -0.27
CA GLU A 376 -17.73 -14.75 0.89
C GLU A 376 -17.90 -15.60 2.15
N ILE A 377 -17.34 -15.13 3.27
CA ILE A 377 -17.56 -15.76 4.58
C ILE A 377 -18.41 -14.84 5.44
N THR A 378 -19.61 -15.30 5.79
CA THR A 378 -20.51 -14.56 6.67
C THR A 378 -20.26 -14.91 8.13
N TYR A 379 -20.25 -13.87 8.98
CA TYR A 379 -20.02 -14.05 10.43
C TYR A 379 -21.09 -14.94 11.06
N GLY A 380 -22.36 -14.74 10.69
CA GLY A 380 -23.49 -15.51 11.23
C GLY A 380 -23.36 -17.01 10.98
N ASP A 381 -22.99 -17.41 9.75
CA ASP A 381 -22.88 -18.82 9.39
C ASP A 381 -21.76 -19.53 10.15
N VAL A 382 -20.61 -18.85 10.29
CA VAL A 382 -19.44 -19.42 10.98
C VAL A 382 -19.65 -19.52 12.48
N THR A 383 -20.41 -18.59 13.07
CA THR A 383 -20.55 -18.46 14.53
C THR A 383 -21.85 -19.00 15.09
N ALA A 384 -22.71 -19.58 14.24
CA ALA A 384 -24.05 -20.07 14.65
C ALA A 384 -24.03 -21.07 15.83
N GLN A 385 -22.92 -21.78 16.05
CA GLN A 385 -22.76 -22.79 17.10
C GLN A 385 -21.82 -22.37 18.22
N THR A 386 -21.32 -21.14 18.22
CA THR A 386 -20.40 -20.64 19.27
C THR A 386 -21.17 -20.24 20.52
N GLN A 387 -20.54 -20.43 21.69
CA GLN A 387 -21.20 -20.22 22.99
C GLN A 387 -21.09 -18.78 23.49
N ASN A 388 -20.07 -18.05 23.05
CA ASN A 388 -19.81 -16.69 23.50
C ASN A 388 -19.10 -15.85 22.42
N ALA A 389 -19.05 -14.54 22.65
CA ALA A 389 -18.50 -13.59 21.69
C ALA A 389 -16.98 -13.75 21.43
N ASP A 390 -16.22 -14.23 22.41
CA ASP A 390 -14.77 -14.42 22.24
C ASP A 390 -14.47 -15.64 21.37
N GLU A 391 -15.20 -16.74 21.60
CA GLU A 391 -15.15 -17.92 20.77
C GLU A 391 -15.60 -17.60 19.32
N ALA A 392 -16.68 -16.85 19.16
CA ALA A 392 -17.17 -16.41 17.86
C ALA A 392 -16.12 -15.61 17.08
N ARG A 393 -15.45 -14.67 17.73
CA ARG A 393 -14.36 -13.88 17.12
C ARG A 393 -13.17 -14.74 16.71
N ALA A 394 -12.74 -15.64 17.59
CA ALA A 394 -11.63 -16.54 17.32
C ALA A 394 -11.97 -17.46 16.13
N LYS A 395 -13.15 -18.08 16.14
CA LYS A 395 -13.64 -18.98 15.09
C LYS A 395 -13.72 -18.28 13.72
N PHE A 396 -14.29 -17.08 13.68
CA PHE A 396 -14.39 -16.32 12.44
C PHE A 396 -13.00 -15.96 11.90
N SER A 397 -12.10 -15.49 12.75
CA SER A 397 -10.72 -15.17 12.35
C SER A 397 -9.96 -16.39 11.84
N GLU A 398 -10.11 -17.54 12.51
CA GLU A 398 -9.50 -18.80 12.11
C GLU A 398 -10.04 -19.29 10.77
N THR A 399 -11.35 -19.23 10.56
CA THR A 399 -11.99 -19.63 9.30
C THR A 399 -11.50 -18.75 8.13
N MET A 400 -11.42 -17.43 8.33
CA MET A 400 -10.86 -16.50 7.36
C MET A 400 -9.41 -16.84 7.02
N TYR A 401 -8.58 -17.05 8.03
CA TYR A 401 -7.17 -17.38 7.87
C TYR A 401 -6.96 -18.72 7.14
N ASN A 402 -7.67 -19.77 7.55
CA ASN A 402 -7.58 -21.09 6.92
C ASN A 402 -7.96 -21.04 5.44
N SER A 403 -9.00 -20.26 5.09
CA SER A 403 -9.38 -20.05 3.69
C SER A 403 -8.29 -19.35 2.88
N VAL A 404 -7.58 -18.39 3.47
CA VAL A 404 -6.39 -17.74 2.83
C VAL A 404 -5.26 -18.75 2.63
N VAL A 405 -4.99 -19.60 3.62
CA VAL A 405 -3.94 -20.64 3.55
C VAL A 405 -4.25 -21.66 2.47
N ASP A 406 -5.51 -22.11 2.33
CA ASP A 406 -5.94 -23.05 1.30
C ASP A 406 -5.72 -22.46 -0.11
N GLN A 407 -6.12 -21.22 -0.33
CA GLN A 407 -5.88 -20.50 -1.59
C GLN A 407 -4.37 -20.34 -1.85
N TYR A 408 -3.59 -20.00 -0.82
CA TYR A 408 -2.14 -19.85 -0.91
C TYR A 408 -1.44 -21.13 -1.36
N ASN A 409 -1.81 -22.27 -0.78
CA ASN A 409 -1.21 -23.57 -1.10
C ASN A 409 -1.47 -23.97 -2.57
N VAL A 410 -2.64 -23.67 -3.10
CA VAL A 410 -2.96 -23.90 -4.52
C VAL A 410 -2.13 -23.00 -5.43
N LEU A 411 -2.00 -21.71 -5.11
CA LEU A 411 -1.15 -20.79 -5.85
C LEU A 411 0.33 -21.24 -5.82
N LYS A 412 0.82 -21.63 -4.63
CA LYS A 412 2.19 -22.12 -4.43
C LYS A 412 2.47 -23.35 -5.30
N SER A 413 1.56 -24.32 -5.32
CA SER A 413 1.67 -25.50 -6.17
C SER A 413 1.67 -25.18 -7.67
N ALA A 414 0.87 -24.22 -8.09
CA ALA A 414 0.79 -23.81 -9.50
C ALA A 414 2.06 -23.09 -9.98
N ILE A 415 2.63 -22.22 -9.14
CA ILE A 415 3.78 -21.37 -9.50
C ILE A 415 5.12 -22.13 -9.36
N PHE A 416 5.27 -22.93 -8.29
CA PHE A 416 6.53 -23.63 -7.96
C PHE A 416 6.48 -25.13 -8.29
N ARG A 417 5.90 -25.51 -9.39
CA ARG A 417 5.57 -26.89 -9.87
C ARG A 417 6.48 -28.04 -9.38
N ASP A 418 7.74 -27.76 -9.05
CA ASP A 418 8.76 -28.74 -8.68
C ASP A 418 9.06 -28.80 -7.17
N ARG A 419 8.35 -28.04 -6.33
CA ARG A 419 8.64 -27.95 -4.88
C ARG A 419 7.47 -28.40 -4.03
N GLY A 420 7.25 -29.71 -3.96
CA GLY A 420 6.28 -30.28 -3.03
C GLY A 420 5.11 -31.00 -3.67
N ALA A 421 4.29 -31.67 -2.83
CA ALA A 421 3.08 -32.35 -3.28
C ALA A 421 2.12 -31.32 -3.89
N ALA A 422 1.68 -31.57 -5.12
CA ALA A 422 0.73 -30.72 -5.79
C ALA A 422 -0.54 -30.60 -4.94
N SER A 423 -0.79 -29.42 -4.39
CA SER A 423 -2.06 -29.09 -3.74
C SER A 423 -3.05 -28.74 -4.85
N SER A 424 -4.08 -29.53 -5.01
CA SER A 424 -5.20 -29.22 -5.88
C SER A 424 -6.47 -29.13 -5.05
N ASN A 425 -7.19 -28.03 -5.18
CA ASN A 425 -8.53 -27.91 -4.62
C ASN A 425 -9.48 -27.67 -5.79
N PRO A 426 -10.41 -28.60 -6.10
CA PRO A 426 -11.33 -28.47 -7.23
C PRO A 426 -12.26 -27.26 -7.12
N ALA A 427 -12.41 -26.67 -5.92
CA ALA A 427 -13.17 -25.45 -5.71
C ALA A 427 -12.42 -24.19 -6.14
N ILE A 428 -11.12 -24.29 -6.50
CA ILE A 428 -10.30 -23.13 -6.91
C ILE A 428 -9.97 -23.24 -8.39
N SER A 429 -10.60 -22.38 -9.18
CA SER A 429 -10.38 -22.28 -10.62
C SER A 429 -9.25 -21.29 -10.92
N LEU A 430 -8.11 -21.77 -11.44
CA LEU A 430 -6.98 -20.93 -11.83
C LEU A 430 -7.11 -20.44 -13.27
N SER A 431 -6.87 -19.17 -13.49
CA SER A 431 -6.92 -18.48 -14.79
C SER A 431 -5.62 -17.73 -15.05
N GLN A 432 -5.35 -17.45 -16.32
CA GLN A 432 -4.28 -16.55 -16.79
C GLN A 432 -4.92 -15.47 -17.67
N PRO A 433 -5.47 -14.40 -17.08
CA PRO A 433 -6.27 -13.41 -17.80
C PRO A 433 -5.47 -12.58 -18.79
N TRP A 434 -4.15 -12.73 -18.82
CA TRP A 434 -3.23 -12.02 -19.73
C TRP A 434 -3.02 -12.72 -21.08
N ARG A 435 -3.43 -13.96 -21.22
CA ARG A 435 -3.31 -14.77 -22.44
C ARG A 435 -4.47 -14.59 -23.37
#